data_317e2d2d37e46c8f106983f254f1e62e
#
_entry.id   317e2d2d37e46c8f106983f254f1e62e
#
_cell.length_a   1.000
_cell.length_b   1.000
_cell.length_c   1.000
_cell.angle_alpha   90.00
_cell.angle_beta   90.00
_cell.angle_gamma   90.00
#
_symmetry.space_group_name_H-M   'P 1'
#
loop_
_entity.id
_entity.type
_entity.pdbx_description
1 polymer ?
#
loop_
_entity_poly.entity_id
_entity_poly.type
_entity_poly.pdbx_seq_one_letter_code
_entity_poly.pdbx_strand_id
1 'polypeptide(L)'
;MLDINSFFGGFFDMIFSMSLNDIIDILIVAYIFYKIFMFIKDTRAEQVLKGIVLLFVATQISEILKLHTLYWLLIKALDLGFIAALVIFQPELRAGLEHIGRTKFNFFSKNSISVSEEIFNKTIEEIVEALYSLSRQKIGALIILERQTKIGDIINTGTSIDGAISRQLLINIFIPNTPLHDGAVVIRDSQIKAAACFLPLTQSKDLSKDLGTRHRAAVGVSEVSDCISLIVSEETGDVSIAKAGKLYRNISKERMMNILRSNLKVTTQEKGFFKGGIFK
;
A
#
# COMPACT_ATOMS: atom_id res chain seq x y z
N MET A 1 -18.11 -51.48 -3.28
CA MET A 1 -16.87 -51.43 -4.03
C MET A 1 -17.01 -50.31 -5.07
N LEU A 2 -16.34 -49.21 -4.87
CA LEU A 2 -16.32 -48.14 -5.88
C LEU A 2 -15.52 -48.68 -7.05
N ASP A 3 -16.19 -48.82 -8.20
CA ASP A 3 -15.56 -49.31 -9.42
C ASP A 3 -14.51 -48.26 -9.89
N ILE A 4 -13.25 -48.51 -9.52
CA ILE A 4 -12.10 -47.66 -9.86
C ILE A 4 -12.00 -47.49 -11.39
N ASN A 5 -12.38 -48.51 -12.16
CA ASN A 5 -12.36 -48.45 -13.63
C ASN A 5 -13.42 -47.53 -14.22
N SER A 6 -14.63 -47.44 -13.62
CA SER A 6 -15.66 -46.50 -14.05
C SER A 6 -15.29 -45.06 -13.70
N PHE A 7 -14.59 -44.84 -12.60
CA PHE A 7 -14.09 -43.50 -12.21
C PHE A 7 -13.01 -43.00 -13.17
N PHE A 8 -12.04 -43.85 -13.51
CA PHE A 8 -11.00 -43.45 -14.48
C PHE A 8 -11.56 -43.32 -15.92
N GLY A 9 -12.53 -44.14 -16.33
CA GLY A 9 -13.21 -43.98 -17.63
C GLY A 9 -13.93 -42.66 -17.75
N GLY A 10 -14.73 -42.30 -16.78
CA GLY A 10 -15.45 -41.01 -16.73
C GLY A 10 -14.52 -39.79 -16.66
N PHE A 11 -13.36 -39.93 -15.99
CA PHE A 11 -12.34 -38.86 -15.92
C PHE A 11 -11.64 -38.65 -17.28
N PHE A 12 -11.31 -39.72 -18.01
CA PHE A 12 -10.75 -39.62 -19.35
C PHE A 12 -11.75 -39.08 -20.37
N ASP A 13 -13.01 -39.50 -20.33
CA ASP A 13 -14.08 -39.00 -21.19
C ASP A 13 -14.34 -37.50 -20.94
N MET A 14 -14.26 -37.03 -19.69
CA MET A 14 -14.38 -35.63 -19.33
C MET A 14 -13.22 -34.78 -19.87
N ILE A 15 -11.99 -35.31 -19.84
CA ILE A 15 -10.81 -34.61 -20.41
C ILE A 15 -10.92 -34.53 -21.94
N PHE A 16 -11.36 -35.60 -22.62
CA PHE A 16 -11.47 -35.62 -24.07
C PHE A 16 -12.68 -34.81 -24.61
N SER A 17 -13.70 -34.57 -23.78
CA SER A 17 -14.85 -33.72 -24.12
C SER A 17 -14.66 -32.23 -23.81
N MET A 18 -13.50 -31.83 -23.25
CA MET A 18 -13.22 -30.43 -22.90
C MET A 18 -13.21 -29.55 -24.13
N SER A 19 -14.06 -28.53 -24.11
CA SER A 19 -14.06 -27.45 -25.08
C SER A 19 -12.90 -26.49 -24.83
N LEU A 20 -12.53 -25.74 -25.84
CA LEU A 20 -11.51 -24.70 -25.71
C LEU A 20 -11.84 -23.65 -24.61
N ASN A 21 -13.14 -23.43 -24.41
CA ASN A 21 -13.64 -22.54 -23.36
C ASN A 21 -13.38 -23.10 -21.95
N ASP A 22 -13.48 -24.42 -21.76
CA ASP A 22 -13.26 -25.08 -20.47
C ASP A 22 -11.77 -24.98 -20.06
N ILE A 23 -10.87 -25.11 -21.04
CA ILE A 23 -9.42 -24.95 -20.81
C ILE A 23 -9.11 -23.50 -20.40
N ILE A 24 -9.71 -22.51 -21.06
CA ILE A 24 -9.54 -21.10 -20.72
C ILE A 24 -10.06 -20.81 -19.32
N ASP A 25 -11.23 -21.37 -18.96
CA ASP A 25 -11.82 -21.19 -17.64
C ASP A 25 -10.91 -21.76 -16.54
N ILE A 26 -10.41 -22.99 -16.72
CA ILE A 26 -9.47 -23.62 -15.80
C ILE A 26 -8.19 -22.78 -15.66
N LEU A 27 -7.64 -22.26 -16.75
CA LEU A 27 -6.44 -21.43 -16.70
C LEU A 27 -6.67 -20.11 -15.97
N ILE A 28 -7.83 -19.47 -16.17
CA ILE A 28 -8.20 -18.23 -15.47
C ILE A 28 -8.34 -18.51 -13.96
N VAL A 29 -9.05 -19.56 -13.60
CA VAL A 29 -9.25 -19.95 -12.19
C VAL A 29 -7.91 -20.31 -11.55
N ALA A 30 -7.07 -21.11 -12.21
CA ALA A 30 -5.74 -21.47 -11.73
C ALA A 30 -4.85 -20.21 -11.53
N TYR A 31 -4.89 -19.26 -12.47
CA TYR A 31 -4.16 -18.00 -12.34
C TYR A 31 -4.64 -17.16 -11.16
N ILE A 32 -5.96 -17.09 -10.94
CA ILE A 32 -6.54 -16.37 -9.79
C ILE A 32 -6.07 -17.02 -8.48
N PHE A 33 -6.17 -18.35 -8.35
CA PHE A 33 -5.71 -19.09 -7.17
C PHE A 33 -4.20 -18.90 -6.94
N TYR A 34 -3.40 -18.97 -8.01
CA TYR A 34 -1.95 -18.72 -7.93
C TYR A 34 -1.65 -17.32 -7.38
N LYS A 35 -2.36 -16.30 -7.86
CA LYS A 35 -2.19 -14.91 -7.39
C LYS A 35 -2.62 -14.75 -5.92
N ILE A 36 -3.73 -15.36 -5.52
CA ILE A 36 -4.20 -15.35 -4.12
C ILE A 36 -3.18 -16.05 -3.22
N PHE A 37 -2.68 -17.21 -3.63
CA PHE A 37 -1.68 -17.96 -2.86
C PHE A 37 -0.36 -17.18 -2.72
N MET A 38 0.09 -16.53 -3.80
CA MET A 38 1.30 -15.69 -3.78
C MET A 38 1.14 -14.45 -2.89
N PHE A 39 -0.07 -13.93 -2.77
CA PHE A 39 -0.38 -12.80 -1.88
C PHE A 39 -0.40 -13.20 -0.39
N ILE A 40 -0.82 -14.43 -0.09
CA ILE A 40 -0.89 -14.97 1.27
C ILE A 40 0.49 -15.47 1.74
N LYS A 41 1.33 -15.95 0.82
CA LYS A 41 2.67 -16.48 1.11
C LYS A 41 3.51 -15.45 1.86
N ASP A 42 4.29 -15.91 2.83
CA ASP A 42 5.18 -15.11 3.68
C ASP A 42 4.46 -14.07 4.58
N THR A 43 3.14 -14.24 4.77
CA THR A 43 2.34 -13.40 5.69
C THR A 43 1.89 -14.18 6.93
N ARG A 44 1.40 -13.46 7.95
CA ARG A 44 0.75 -14.10 9.13
C ARG A 44 -0.48 -14.93 8.73
N ALA A 45 -1.12 -14.57 7.62
CA ALA A 45 -2.25 -15.30 7.06
C ALA A 45 -1.90 -16.74 6.66
N GLU A 46 -0.69 -16.99 6.17
CA GLU A 46 -0.22 -18.34 5.83
C GLU A 46 -0.23 -19.29 7.05
N GLN A 47 0.20 -18.79 8.22
CA GLN A 47 0.22 -19.61 9.44
C GLN A 47 -1.18 -19.95 9.92
N VAL A 48 -2.12 -18.99 9.85
CA VAL A 48 -3.53 -19.21 10.22
C VAL A 48 -4.18 -20.19 9.26
N LEU A 49 -3.92 -20.06 7.95
CA LEU A 49 -4.45 -20.98 6.93
C LEU A 49 -3.98 -22.42 7.16
N LYS A 50 -2.69 -22.62 7.48
CA LYS A 50 -2.15 -23.94 7.86
C LYS A 50 -2.86 -24.54 9.07
N GLY A 51 -3.16 -23.71 10.08
CA GLY A 51 -3.93 -24.13 11.26
C GLY A 51 -5.36 -24.57 10.92
N ILE A 52 -6.05 -23.81 10.06
CA ILE A 52 -7.39 -24.15 9.61
C ILE A 52 -7.40 -25.46 8.79
N VAL A 53 -6.45 -25.63 7.87
CA VAL A 53 -6.31 -26.88 7.11
C VAL A 53 -6.04 -28.08 8.02
N LEU A 54 -5.18 -27.93 9.04
CA LEU A 54 -4.91 -28.99 10.01
C LEU A 54 -6.19 -29.37 10.78
N LEU A 55 -6.96 -28.39 11.25
CA LEU A 55 -8.24 -28.63 11.93
C LEU A 55 -9.24 -29.32 11.02
N PHE A 56 -9.31 -28.90 9.75
CA PHE A 56 -10.19 -29.54 8.76
C PHE A 56 -9.82 -31.00 8.55
N VAL A 57 -8.51 -31.31 8.37
CA VAL A 57 -8.04 -32.68 8.22
C VAL A 57 -8.35 -33.52 9.47
N ALA A 58 -8.13 -32.95 10.66
CA ALA A 58 -8.49 -33.63 11.92
C ALA A 58 -9.98 -33.93 12.03
N THR A 59 -10.84 -33.03 11.56
CA THR A 59 -12.30 -33.22 11.52
C THR A 59 -12.66 -34.38 10.60
N GLN A 60 -12.08 -34.46 9.41
CA GLN A 60 -12.32 -35.56 8.47
C GLN A 60 -11.87 -36.93 9.02
N ILE A 61 -10.70 -36.97 9.67
CA ILE A 61 -10.19 -38.18 10.32
C ILE A 61 -11.13 -38.61 11.46
N SER A 62 -11.62 -37.66 12.26
CA SER A 62 -12.57 -37.94 13.35
C SER A 62 -13.89 -38.52 12.85
N GLU A 63 -14.38 -38.06 11.70
CA GLU A 63 -15.57 -38.57 11.05
C GLU A 63 -15.39 -40.03 10.56
N ILE A 64 -14.26 -40.31 9.89
CA ILE A 64 -13.91 -41.67 9.40
C ILE A 64 -13.78 -42.64 10.56
N LEU A 65 -13.19 -42.21 11.67
CA LEU A 65 -13.04 -43.02 12.89
C LEU A 65 -14.32 -43.09 13.73
N LYS A 66 -15.43 -42.48 13.31
CA LYS A 66 -16.73 -42.42 14.01
C LYS A 66 -16.65 -41.87 15.44
N LEU A 67 -15.71 -40.94 15.69
CA LEU A 67 -15.54 -40.28 16.98
C LEU A 67 -16.52 -39.10 17.12
N HIS A 68 -17.79 -39.40 17.38
CA HIS A 68 -18.87 -38.41 17.32
C HIS A 68 -18.66 -37.16 18.20
N THR A 69 -18.17 -37.35 19.43
CA THR A 69 -17.96 -36.24 20.36
C THR A 69 -16.80 -35.33 19.90
N LEU A 70 -15.71 -35.93 19.43
CA LEU A 70 -14.55 -35.18 18.93
C LEU A 70 -14.91 -34.45 17.62
N TYR A 71 -15.64 -35.11 16.72
CA TYR A 71 -16.13 -34.51 15.48
C TYR A 71 -17.00 -33.28 15.78
N TRP A 72 -17.96 -33.40 16.69
CA TRP A 72 -18.84 -32.29 17.08
C TRP A 72 -18.03 -31.11 17.66
N LEU A 73 -17.03 -31.40 18.52
CA LEU A 73 -16.17 -30.37 19.11
C LEU A 73 -15.33 -29.66 18.04
N LEU A 74 -14.74 -30.40 17.10
CA LEU A 74 -13.91 -29.87 16.02
C LEU A 74 -14.73 -28.99 15.05
N ILE A 75 -15.97 -29.38 14.70
CA ILE A 75 -16.87 -28.54 13.89
C ILE A 75 -17.15 -27.24 14.63
N LYS A 76 -17.48 -27.27 15.92
CA LYS A 76 -17.70 -26.03 16.69
C LYS A 76 -16.46 -25.16 16.78
N ALA A 77 -15.27 -25.76 16.89
CA ALA A 77 -14.00 -25.04 16.84
C ALA A 77 -13.74 -24.39 15.46
N LEU A 78 -14.11 -25.06 14.36
CA LEU A 78 -14.00 -24.51 13.01
C LEU A 78 -14.98 -23.32 12.80
N ASP A 79 -16.23 -23.44 13.27
CA ASP A 79 -17.23 -22.36 13.19
C ASP A 79 -16.73 -21.08 13.89
N LEU A 80 -16.25 -21.23 15.14
CA LEU A 80 -15.68 -20.12 15.90
C LEU A 80 -14.37 -19.62 15.29
N GLY A 81 -13.53 -20.53 14.81
CA GLY A 81 -12.26 -20.23 14.16
C GLY A 81 -12.44 -19.41 12.88
N PHE A 82 -13.48 -19.68 12.11
CA PHE A 82 -13.82 -18.92 10.91
C PHE A 82 -14.19 -17.46 11.24
N ILE A 83 -15.01 -17.26 12.28
CA ILE A 83 -15.38 -15.90 12.74
C ILE A 83 -14.13 -15.16 13.27
N ALA A 84 -13.31 -15.85 14.08
CA ALA A 84 -12.06 -15.26 14.59
C ALA A 84 -11.08 -14.90 13.45
N ALA A 85 -10.96 -15.76 12.44
CA ALA A 85 -10.14 -15.49 11.26
C ALA A 85 -10.63 -14.25 10.52
N LEU A 86 -11.95 -14.10 10.31
CA LEU A 86 -12.52 -12.92 9.64
C LEU A 86 -12.15 -11.61 10.37
N VAL A 87 -12.20 -11.61 11.70
CA VAL A 87 -11.82 -10.45 12.52
C VAL A 87 -10.33 -10.19 12.44
N ILE A 88 -9.49 -11.23 12.52
CA ILE A 88 -8.03 -11.09 12.42
C ILE A 88 -7.60 -10.57 11.05
N PHE A 89 -8.26 -11.01 9.98
CA PHE A 89 -7.93 -10.61 8.60
C PHE A 89 -8.67 -9.36 8.14
N GLN A 90 -9.43 -8.69 9.00
CA GLN A 90 -10.11 -7.44 8.65
C GLN A 90 -9.16 -6.39 8.02
N PRO A 91 -7.95 -6.12 8.55
CA PRO A 91 -7.04 -5.14 7.95
C PRO A 91 -6.51 -5.58 6.58
N GLU A 92 -6.20 -6.87 6.39
CA GLU A 92 -5.72 -7.41 5.12
C GLU A 92 -6.82 -7.40 4.06
N LEU A 93 -8.05 -7.76 4.42
CA LEU A 93 -9.20 -7.67 3.52
C LEU A 93 -9.47 -6.22 3.10
N ARG A 94 -9.39 -5.27 4.04
CA ARG A 94 -9.52 -3.85 3.75
C ARG A 94 -8.44 -3.39 2.77
N ALA A 95 -7.16 -3.71 3.04
CA ALA A 95 -6.05 -3.37 2.16
C ALA A 95 -6.19 -3.98 0.76
N GLY A 96 -6.63 -5.24 0.67
CA GLY A 96 -6.88 -5.92 -0.59
C GLY A 96 -8.00 -5.27 -1.41
N LEU A 97 -9.13 -4.95 -0.78
CA LEU A 97 -10.27 -4.26 -1.42
C LEU A 97 -9.89 -2.86 -1.88
N GLU A 98 -9.13 -2.12 -1.08
CA GLU A 98 -8.60 -0.82 -1.46
C GLU A 98 -7.66 -0.92 -2.66
N HIS A 99 -6.82 -1.96 -2.71
CA HIS A 99 -5.92 -2.20 -3.85
C HIS A 99 -6.70 -2.49 -5.13
N ILE A 100 -7.76 -3.31 -5.08
CA ILE A 100 -8.64 -3.60 -6.21
C ILE A 100 -9.40 -2.35 -6.64
N GLY A 101 -9.91 -1.57 -5.68
CA GLY A 101 -10.63 -0.32 -5.94
C GLY A 101 -9.77 0.75 -6.63
N ARG A 102 -8.45 0.76 -6.37
CA ARG A 102 -7.51 1.70 -7.00
C ARG A 102 -7.29 1.44 -8.49
N THR A 103 -7.40 0.19 -8.95
CA THR A 103 -6.94 -0.19 -10.29
C THR A 103 -7.90 0.17 -11.41
N LYS A 104 -9.18 0.47 -11.17
CA LYS A 104 -10.20 0.57 -12.25
C LYS A 104 -11.21 1.71 -12.20
N PHE A 105 -11.24 2.58 -11.19
CA PHE A 105 -12.26 3.64 -11.12
C PHE A 105 -11.84 5.02 -11.65
N ASN A 106 -10.65 5.15 -12.24
CA ASN A 106 -10.21 6.40 -12.92
C ASN A 106 -10.99 6.71 -14.21
N PHE A 107 -12.01 5.91 -14.59
CA PHE A 107 -12.77 6.14 -15.81
C PHE A 107 -13.81 7.28 -15.66
N PHE A 108 -14.19 7.65 -14.45
CA PHE A 108 -15.23 8.66 -14.20
C PHE A 108 -14.75 9.98 -13.58
N SER A 109 -13.50 10.10 -13.16
CA SER A 109 -12.98 11.37 -12.62
C SER A 109 -12.16 12.15 -13.67
N LYS A 110 -12.82 12.58 -14.72
CA LYS A 110 -12.24 13.41 -15.77
C LYS A 110 -12.54 14.90 -15.51
N ASN A 111 -12.27 15.37 -14.32
CA ASN A 111 -12.23 16.80 -13.99
C ASN A 111 -11.11 17.09 -12.99
N SER A 112 -9.88 16.61 -13.25
CA SER A 112 -8.71 17.23 -12.64
C SER A 112 -8.27 18.33 -13.60
N ILE A 113 -8.41 19.56 -13.14
CA ILE A 113 -7.78 20.75 -13.69
C ILE A 113 -6.35 20.36 -14.01
N SER A 114 -5.96 20.49 -15.27
CA SER A 114 -4.58 20.32 -15.68
C SER A 114 -3.77 21.40 -14.97
N VAL A 115 -3.20 21.06 -13.81
CA VAL A 115 -2.19 21.88 -13.16
C VAL A 115 -1.11 22.08 -14.21
N SER A 116 -0.89 23.33 -14.62
CA SER A 116 0.08 23.62 -15.67
C SER A 116 1.44 23.08 -15.21
N GLU A 117 2.24 22.54 -16.11
CA GLU A 117 3.55 21.95 -15.79
C GLU A 117 4.45 22.97 -15.06
N GLU A 118 4.22 24.25 -15.28
CA GLU A 118 4.85 25.36 -14.57
C GLU A 118 4.49 25.40 -13.08
N ILE A 119 3.21 25.32 -12.71
CA ILE A 119 2.76 25.34 -11.31
C ILE A 119 3.30 24.11 -10.59
N PHE A 120 3.30 22.95 -11.24
CA PHE A 120 3.84 21.71 -10.70
C PHE A 120 5.36 21.82 -10.42
N ASN A 121 6.14 22.31 -11.39
CA ASN A 121 7.57 22.48 -11.21
C ASN A 121 7.89 23.49 -10.12
N LYS A 122 7.17 24.61 -10.05
CA LYS A 122 7.31 25.61 -8.99
C LYS A 122 7.01 25.02 -7.62
N THR A 123 5.95 24.21 -7.50
CA THR A 123 5.60 23.54 -6.23
C THR A 123 6.74 22.63 -5.76
N ILE A 124 7.34 21.85 -6.63
CA ILE A 124 8.48 20.99 -6.29
C ILE A 124 9.68 21.84 -5.84
N GLU A 125 9.95 22.94 -6.53
CA GLU A 125 11.04 23.85 -6.17
C GLU A 125 10.83 24.43 -4.78
N GLU A 126 9.65 24.94 -4.45
CA GLU A 126 9.31 25.47 -3.12
C GLU A 126 9.51 24.41 -2.01
N ILE A 127 9.08 23.17 -2.23
CA ILE A 127 9.27 22.07 -1.28
C ILE A 127 10.76 21.78 -1.08
N VAL A 128 11.51 21.60 -2.18
CA VAL A 128 12.92 21.27 -2.11
C VAL A 128 13.73 22.40 -1.47
N GLU A 129 13.46 23.65 -1.82
CA GLU A 129 14.12 24.81 -1.20
C GLU A 129 13.85 24.88 0.32
N ALA A 130 12.61 24.59 0.74
CA ALA A 130 12.25 24.52 2.16
C ALA A 130 13.07 23.43 2.87
N LEU A 131 13.08 22.21 2.33
CA LEU A 131 13.80 21.06 2.91
C LEU A 131 15.29 21.36 3.10
N TYR A 132 15.96 21.89 2.06
CA TYR A 132 17.40 22.19 2.15
C TYR A 132 17.70 23.44 2.98
N SER A 133 16.73 24.33 3.17
CA SER A 133 16.85 25.42 4.14
C SER A 133 16.80 24.90 5.58
N LEU A 134 15.84 23.99 5.87
CA LEU A 134 15.71 23.34 7.18
C LEU A 134 16.92 22.43 7.46
N SER A 135 17.42 21.72 6.46
CA SER A 135 18.63 20.88 6.53
C SER A 135 19.86 21.68 6.99
N ARG A 136 20.12 22.84 6.38
CA ARG A 136 21.23 23.70 6.77
C ARG A 136 21.15 24.19 8.22
N GLN A 137 19.94 24.35 8.73
CA GLN A 137 19.68 24.81 10.10
C GLN A 137 19.54 23.62 11.08
N LYS A 138 19.62 22.37 10.59
CA LYS A 138 19.36 21.15 11.36
C LYS A 138 18.01 21.16 12.07
N ILE A 139 17.02 21.71 11.41
CA ILE A 139 15.62 21.69 11.89
C ILE A 139 14.97 20.44 11.34
N GLY A 140 14.48 19.55 12.24
CA GLY A 140 13.79 18.34 11.87
C GLY A 140 12.48 18.63 11.15
N ALA A 141 12.25 17.96 10.03
CA ALA A 141 11.00 18.12 9.25
C ALA A 141 10.53 16.78 8.69
N LEU A 142 9.21 16.65 8.53
CA LEU A 142 8.56 15.50 7.93
C LEU A 142 7.40 15.97 7.03
N ILE A 143 7.57 15.81 5.72
CA ILE A 143 6.58 16.21 4.72
C ILE A 143 6.09 14.96 3.99
N ILE A 144 4.78 14.75 3.95
CA ILE A 144 4.13 13.63 3.27
C ILE A 144 3.44 14.15 2.01
N LEU A 145 3.86 13.61 0.88
CA LEU A 145 3.23 13.85 -0.41
C LEU A 145 2.22 12.74 -0.68
N GLU A 146 0.94 13.03 -0.50
CA GLU A 146 -0.14 12.10 -0.81
C GLU A 146 -0.20 11.83 -2.30
N ARG A 147 -0.47 10.58 -2.68
CA ARG A 147 -0.62 10.21 -4.08
C ARG A 147 -2.01 9.61 -4.34
N GLN A 148 -2.07 8.36 -4.80
CA GLN A 148 -3.35 7.70 -5.12
C GLN A 148 -4.10 7.25 -3.87
N THR A 149 -3.35 6.77 -2.86
CA THR A 149 -3.92 6.37 -1.57
C THR A 149 -4.28 7.59 -0.76
N LYS A 150 -5.57 7.74 -0.46
CA LYS A 150 -6.03 8.83 0.40
C LYS A 150 -5.70 8.52 1.86
N ILE A 151 -5.03 9.47 2.52
CA ILE A 151 -4.64 9.38 3.93
C ILE A 151 -5.45 10.38 4.78
N GLY A 152 -6.76 10.45 4.52
CA GLY A 152 -7.67 11.37 5.22
C GLY A 152 -7.67 11.18 6.73
N ASP A 153 -7.58 9.93 7.20
CA ASP A 153 -7.52 9.62 8.64
C ASP A 153 -6.30 10.27 9.31
N ILE A 154 -5.16 10.32 8.62
CA ILE A 154 -3.94 10.98 9.10
C ILE A 154 -4.13 12.50 9.09
N ILE A 155 -4.68 13.07 8.02
CA ILE A 155 -4.95 14.52 7.91
C ILE A 155 -5.83 14.99 9.07
N ASN A 156 -6.84 14.22 9.43
CA ASN A 156 -7.79 14.56 10.50
C ASN A 156 -7.16 14.55 11.91
N THR A 157 -5.97 13.99 12.09
CA THR A 157 -5.24 14.04 13.36
C THR A 157 -4.50 15.36 13.56
N GLY A 158 -4.25 16.10 12.48
CA GLY A 158 -3.48 17.34 12.50
C GLY A 158 -4.35 18.60 12.53
N THR A 159 -3.68 19.73 12.48
CA THR A 159 -4.31 21.05 12.34
C THR A 159 -4.49 21.37 10.85
N SER A 160 -5.74 21.63 10.43
CA SER A 160 -6.06 22.01 9.04
C SER A 160 -5.42 23.36 8.69
N ILE A 161 -4.79 23.42 7.51
CA ILE A 161 -4.15 24.63 6.98
C ILE A 161 -4.83 25.05 5.68
N ASP A 162 -5.09 24.09 4.77
CA ASP A 162 -5.69 24.30 3.45
C ASP A 162 -5.06 25.46 2.67
N GLY A 163 -3.72 25.57 2.73
CA GLY A 163 -2.95 26.68 2.19
C GLY A 163 -2.12 26.31 0.96
N ALA A 164 -1.76 27.33 0.18
CA ALA A 164 -0.82 27.18 -0.93
C ALA A 164 0.58 26.83 -0.41
N ILE A 165 1.29 26.00 -1.16
CA ILE A 165 2.68 25.64 -0.84
C ILE A 165 3.58 26.84 -1.11
N SER A 166 4.34 27.22 -0.10
CA SER A 166 5.45 28.15 -0.22
C SER A 166 6.59 27.74 0.71
N ARG A 167 7.81 28.03 0.28
CA ARG A 167 9.02 27.79 1.07
C ARG A 167 8.88 28.39 2.47
N GLN A 168 8.40 29.63 2.57
CA GLN A 168 8.29 30.36 3.81
C GLN A 168 7.31 29.70 4.76
N LEU A 169 6.16 29.25 4.27
CA LEU A 169 5.15 28.59 5.08
C LEU A 169 5.68 27.25 5.61
N LEU A 170 6.31 26.44 4.76
CA LEU A 170 6.90 25.15 5.18
C LEU A 170 8.00 25.35 6.23
N ILE A 171 8.88 26.36 6.07
CA ILE A 171 9.90 26.64 7.06
C ILE A 171 9.25 27.07 8.38
N ASN A 172 8.24 27.96 8.35
CA ASN A 172 7.58 28.44 9.56
C ASN A 172 6.84 27.33 10.31
N ILE A 173 6.25 26.38 9.62
CA ILE A 173 5.58 25.22 10.27
C ILE A 173 6.58 24.42 11.11
N PHE A 174 7.81 24.21 10.62
CA PHE A 174 8.79 23.37 11.30
C PHE A 174 9.71 24.12 12.29
N ILE A 175 9.49 25.43 12.51
CA ILE A 175 10.24 26.14 13.55
C ILE A 175 10.03 25.45 14.91
N PRO A 176 11.11 25.06 15.61
CA PRO A 176 11.00 24.39 16.90
C PRO A 176 10.21 25.22 17.92
N ASN A 177 9.54 24.53 18.83
CA ASN A 177 8.71 25.12 19.91
C ASN A 177 7.47 25.91 19.43
N THR A 178 7.01 25.70 18.19
CA THR A 178 5.74 26.20 17.70
C THR A 178 4.67 25.08 17.73
N PRO A 179 3.36 25.38 17.78
CA PRO A 179 2.31 24.34 17.85
C PRO A 179 2.26 23.39 16.65
N LEU A 180 2.80 23.76 15.51
CA LEU A 180 2.67 23.00 14.26
C LEU A 180 3.89 22.14 13.91
N HIS A 181 5.01 22.27 14.65
CA HIS A 181 6.27 21.62 14.27
C HIS A 181 6.35 20.13 14.64
N ASP A 182 5.55 19.70 15.62
CA ASP A 182 5.57 18.33 16.12
C ASP A 182 4.58 17.46 15.32
N GLY A 183 5.09 16.67 14.41
CA GLY A 183 4.32 15.83 13.50
C GLY A 183 4.70 16.05 12.04
N ALA A 184 3.83 15.62 11.15
CA ALA A 184 4.02 15.72 9.72
C ALA A 184 3.15 16.80 9.09
N VAL A 185 3.68 17.39 8.02
CA VAL A 185 2.89 18.18 7.06
C VAL A 185 2.40 17.25 5.97
N VAL A 186 1.10 17.28 5.66
CA VAL A 186 0.51 16.51 4.56
C VAL A 186 0.16 17.45 3.41
N ILE A 187 0.69 17.10 2.24
CA ILE A 187 0.45 17.80 0.98
C ILE A 187 -0.43 16.92 0.08
N ARG A 188 -1.51 17.49 -0.43
CA ARG A 188 -2.45 16.89 -1.37
C ARG A 188 -2.82 17.92 -2.43
N ASP A 189 -2.84 17.51 -3.70
CA ASP A 189 -3.27 18.34 -4.83
C ASP A 189 -2.58 19.72 -4.85
N SER A 190 -1.26 19.77 -4.63
CA SER A 190 -0.45 20.99 -4.59
C SER A 190 -0.85 22.00 -3.50
N GLN A 191 -1.46 21.52 -2.41
CA GLN A 191 -1.81 22.31 -1.22
C GLN A 191 -1.33 21.63 0.05
N ILE A 192 -0.95 22.43 1.05
CA ILE A 192 -0.75 21.96 2.42
C ILE A 192 -2.12 21.75 3.03
N LYS A 193 -2.50 20.50 3.33
CA LYS A 193 -3.80 20.17 3.91
C LYS A 193 -3.80 20.32 5.41
N ALA A 194 -2.81 19.77 6.07
CA ALA A 194 -2.69 19.86 7.53
C ALA A 194 -1.22 19.80 7.96
N ALA A 195 -0.94 20.28 9.16
CA ALA A 195 0.32 20.15 9.86
C ALA A 195 0.13 19.49 11.22
N ALA A 196 1.22 19.13 11.89
CA ALA A 196 1.20 18.38 13.15
C ALA A 196 0.39 17.07 13.06
N CYS A 197 0.42 16.38 11.90
CA CYS A 197 -0.27 15.12 11.70
C CYS A 197 0.49 13.97 12.34
N PHE A 198 -0.22 13.05 13.01
CA PHE A 198 0.34 11.83 13.59
C PHE A 198 0.38 10.71 12.56
N LEU A 199 1.52 10.01 12.50
CA LEU A 199 1.77 8.92 11.58
C LEU A 199 2.04 7.61 12.32
N PRO A 200 1.68 6.47 11.71
CA PRO A 200 2.07 5.17 12.24
C PRO A 200 3.60 5.01 12.21
N LEU A 201 4.17 4.46 13.26
CA LEU A 201 5.59 4.13 13.31
C LEU A 201 5.83 2.73 12.77
N THR A 202 6.84 2.58 11.93
CA THR A 202 7.24 1.24 11.48
C THR A 202 7.74 0.38 12.64
N GLN A 203 7.41 -0.91 12.60
CA GLN A 203 7.91 -1.92 13.52
C GLN A 203 9.07 -2.73 12.94
N SER A 204 9.55 -2.38 11.74
CA SER A 204 10.66 -3.08 11.10
C SER A 204 11.92 -3.01 11.95
N LYS A 205 12.56 -4.17 12.14
CA LYS A 205 13.85 -4.30 12.85
C LYS A 205 15.06 -3.97 11.98
N ASP A 206 14.83 -3.83 10.66
CA ASP A 206 15.90 -3.59 9.68
C ASP A 206 16.37 -2.13 9.68
N LEU A 207 15.64 -1.24 10.35
CA LEU A 207 16.02 0.15 10.49
C LEU A 207 17.06 0.31 11.61
N SER A 208 18.14 1.06 11.31
CA SER A 208 19.14 1.43 12.31
C SER A 208 18.50 2.05 13.54
N LYS A 209 19.02 1.70 14.73
CA LYS A 209 18.56 2.25 16.01
C LYS A 209 18.79 3.75 16.13
N ASP A 210 19.74 4.30 15.36
CA ASP A 210 20.11 5.71 15.37
C ASP A 210 19.08 6.60 14.63
N LEU A 211 18.02 6.03 14.07
CA LEU A 211 16.99 6.78 13.37
C LEU A 211 15.92 7.28 14.34
N GLY A 212 15.72 8.57 14.38
CA GLY A 212 14.71 9.22 15.21
C GLY A 212 13.26 8.91 14.78
N THR A 213 12.31 9.40 15.57
CA THR A 213 10.87 9.14 15.41
C THR A 213 10.35 9.57 14.05
N ARG A 214 10.81 10.71 13.47
CA ARG A 214 10.39 11.20 12.14
C ARG A 214 10.76 10.22 11.03
N HIS A 215 11.92 9.59 11.07
CA HIS A 215 12.31 8.57 10.10
C HIS A 215 11.44 7.31 10.21
N ARG A 216 11.15 6.85 11.42
CA ARG A 216 10.29 5.68 11.67
C ARG A 216 8.85 5.95 11.24
N ALA A 217 8.34 7.16 11.45
CA ALA A 217 7.04 7.60 10.98
C ALA A 217 6.96 7.66 9.45
N ALA A 218 8.00 8.19 8.81
CA ALA A 218 8.08 8.27 7.35
C ALA A 218 8.06 6.90 6.68
N VAL A 219 8.80 5.93 7.24
CA VAL A 219 8.76 4.55 6.75
C VAL A 219 7.41 3.92 7.03
N GLY A 220 6.87 4.05 8.26
CA GLY A 220 5.60 3.45 8.65
C GLY A 220 4.42 3.89 7.78
N VAL A 221 4.29 5.18 7.46
CA VAL A 221 3.24 5.63 6.53
C VAL A 221 3.46 5.13 5.11
N SER A 222 4.71 4.97 4.67
CA SER A 222 5.04 4.44 3.34
C SER A 222 4.87 2.92 3.20
N GLU A 223 4.70 2.19 4.30
CA GLU A 223 4.34 0.77 4.32
C GLU A 223 2.84 0.56 4.04
N VAL A 224 2.00 1.49 4.52
CA VAL A 224 0.53 1.38 4.43
C VAL A 224 -0.08 2.22 3.31
N SER A 225 0.71 3.06 2.64
CA SER A 225 0.26 3.92 1.54
C SER A 225 1.31 4.06 0.45
N ASP A 226 0.93 4.59 -0.71
CA ASP A 226 1.85 4.90 -1.83
C ASP A 226 2.44 6.30 -1.75
N CYS A 227 2.33 6.96 -0.60
CA CYS A 227 2.85 8.29 -0.37
C CYS A 227 4.38 8.34 -0.48
N ILE A 228 4.90 9.55 -0.69
CA ILE A 228 6.34 9.84 -0.62
C ILE A 228 6.56 10.69 0.62
N SER A 229 7.43 10.23 1.51
CA SER A 229 7.78 10.94 2.74
C SER A 229 9.16 11.58 2.59
N LEU A 230 9.25 12.88 2.86
CA LEU A 230 10.48 13.66 2.81
C LEU A 230 10.87 14.00 4.24
N ILE A 231 12.11 13.73 4.61
CA ILE A 231 12.57 13.85 6.00
C ILE A 231 13.82 14.72 6.06
N VAL A 232 13.90 15.58 7.04
CA VAL A 232 15.12 16.26 7.48
C VAL A 232 15.46 15.79 8.88
N SER A 233 16.70 15.31 9.07
CA SER A 233 17.21 14.91 10.39
C SER A 233 17.56 16.16 11.20
N GLU A 234 17.09 16.23 12.44
CA GLU A 234 17.46 17.30 13.37
C GLU A 234 18.89 17.12 13.95
N GLU A 235 19.42 15.89 13.92
CA GLU A 235 20.75 15.58 14.44
C GLU A 235 21.84 15.88 13.40
N THR A 236 21.66 15.33 12.18
CA THR A 236 22.69 15.41 11.13
C THR A 236 22.42 16.50 10.11
N GLY A 237 21.16 16.89 9.90
CA GLY A 237 20.73 17.73 8.79
C GLY A 237 20.53 16.96 7.49
N ASP A 238 20.74 15.64 7.48
CA ASP A 238 20.57 14.83 6.27
C ASP A 238 19.12 14.86 5.77
N VAL A 239 19.00 14.99 4.44
CA VAL A 239 17.70 14.87 3.77
C VAL A 239 17.52 13.46 3.26
N SER A 240 16.38 12.85 3.60
CA SER A 240 16.05 11.48 3.27
C SER A 240 14.65 11.37 2.61
N ILE A 241 14.42 10.28 1.89
CA ILE A 241 13.12 9.92 1.33
C ILE A 241 12.74 8.53 1.83
N ALA A 242 11.47 8.36 2.25
CA ALA A 242 10.87 7.05 2.44
C ALA A 242 9.78 6.80 1.40
N LYS A 243 9.79 5.58 0.81
CA LYS A 243 8.83 5.14 -0.19
C LYS A 243 8.73 3.62 -0.16
N ALA A 244 7.49 3.08 -0.17
CA ALA A 244 7.21 1.64 -0.17
C ALA A 244 7.99 0.86 0.91
N GLY A 245 7.99 1.39 2.14
CA GLY A 245 8.67 0.78 3.30
C GLY A 245 10.20 0.89 3.29
N LYS A 246 10.80 1.58 2.31
CA LYS A 246 12.27 1.72 2.18
C LYS A 246 12.70 3.16 2.43
N LEU A 247 13.81 3.32 3.15
CA LEU A 247 14.42 4.62 3.45
C LEU A 247 15.69 4.82 2.60
N TYR A 248 15.75 5.95 1.90
CA TYR A 248 16.90 6.40 1.12
C TYR A 248 17.46 7.64 1.79
N ARG A 249 18.72 7.57 2.24
CA ARG A 249 19.38 8.62 3.03
C ARG A 249 20.31 9.48 2.20
N ASN A 250 20.63 10.66 2.72
CA ASN A 250 21.61 11.60 2.19
C ASN A 250 21.40 11.89 0.69
N ILE A 251 20.21 12.35 0.36
CA ILE A 251 19.82 12.68 -1.02
C ILE A 251 20.31 14.09 -1.34
N SER A 252 21.01 14.28 -2.46
CA SER A 252 21.40 15.63 -2.93
C SER A 252 20.17 16.39 -3.47
N LYS A 253 20.27 17.73 -3.50
CA LYS A 253 19.18 18.60 -3.94
C LYS A 253 18.74 18.27 -5.36
N GLU A 254 19.69 18.09 -6.28
CA GLU A 254 19.41 17.75 -7.68
C GLU A 254 18.71 16.39 -7.81
N ARG A 255 19.18 15.40 -7.03
CA ARG A 255 18.57 14.07 -7.01
C ARG A 255 17.16 14.11 -6.44
N MET A 256 16.91 14.90 -5.39
CA MET A 256 15.61 15.14 -4.81
C MET A 256 14.64 15.71 -5.85
N MET A 257 15.02 16.76 -6.56
CA MET A 257 14.24 17.37 -7.64
C MET A 257 13.85 16.33 -8.70
N ASN A 258 14.82 15.54 -9.17
CA ASN A 258 14.60 14.51 -10.19
C ASN A 258 13.64 13.40 -9.69
N ILE A 259 13.81 12.94 -8.46
CA ILE A 259 12.93 11.93 -7.85
C ILE A 259 11.50 12.47 -7.77
N LEU A 260 11.30 13.70 -7.30
CA LEU A 260 9.96 14.28 -7.17
C LEU A 260 9.32 14.50 -8.55
N ARG A 261 10.05 15.04 -9.51
CA ARG A 261 9.55 15.20 -10.89
C ARG A 261 9.15 13.87 -11.52
N SER A 262 9.92 12.81 -11.33
CA SER A 262 9.62 11.49 -11.92
C SER A 262 8.46 10.77 -11.25
N ASN A 263 8.30 10.92 -9.93
CA ASN A 263 7.30 10.20 -9.15
C ASN A 263 5.96 10.93 -9.02
N LEU A 264 5.94 12.25 -9.17
CA LEU A 264 4.74 13.07 -9.06
C LEU A 264 4.18 13.49 -10.42
N LYS A 265 4.90 13.28 -11.54
CA LYS A 265 4.31 13.46 -12.88
C LYS A 265 3.05 12.62 -12.98
N VAL A 266 1.91 13.27 -13.05
CA VAL A 266 0.65 12.64 -13.46
C VAL A 266 0.90 12.03 -14.84
N THR A 267 0.65 10.74 -14.97
CA THR A 267 0.84 9.98 -16.22
C THR A 267 -0.01 10.56 -17.35
N THR A 268 0.52 11.53 -18.06
CA THR A 268 -0.07 12.06 -19.31
C THR A 268 0.47 11.28 -20.51
N GLN A 269 0.92 10.04 -20.33
CA GLN A 269 1.38 9.15 -21.39
C GLN A 269 0.54 7.88 -21.46
N GLU A 270 -0.69 8.00 -21.97
CA GLU A 270 -1.37 6.96 -22.75
C GLU A 270 -2.27 7.59 -23.81
N LYS A 271 -1.67 8.35 -24.73
CA LYS A 271 -2.23 8.66 -26.05
C LYS A 271 -1.14 8.44 -27.09
N GLY A 272 -0.94 7.20 -27.50
CA GLY A 272 0.03 6.92 -28.55
C GLY A 272 0.11 5.48 -28.99
N PHE A 273 -1.01 4.71 -28.98
CA PHE A 273 -1.00 3.37 -29.58
C PHE A 273 -2.30 3.00 -30.30
N PHE A 274 -2.86 3.94 -31.08
CA PHE A 274 -3.83 3.62 -32.12
C PHE A 274 -3.80 4.72 -33.18
N LYS A 275 -2.73 4.74 -33.99
CA LYS A 275 -2.71 5.35 -35.32
C LYS A 275 -1.80 4.52 -36.23
N GLY A 276 -2.41 3.65 -36.96
CA GLY A 276 -1.85 2.87 -38.07
C GLY A 276 -2.89 1.86 -38.44
N GLY A 277 -3.79 2.18 -39.24
CA GLY A 277 -3.77 2.28 -40.67
C GLY A 277 -4.38 1.02 -41.25
N ILE A 278 -5.68 1.04 -41.56
CA ILE A 278 -6.23 0.18 -42.59
C ILE A 278 -7.08 1.11 -43.41
N PHE A 279 -6.51 1.51 -44.58
CA PHE A 279 -7.22 1.65 -45.86
C PHE A 279 -6.18 2.09 -46.89
N LYS A 280 -5.67 1.11 -47.59
CA LYS A 280 -5.60 1.09 -49.06
C LYS A 280 -5.54 -0.37 -49.50
#